data_5ea961d8d578ba82c7128c2e4a2d1b00
#
_entry.id   5ea961d8d578ba82c7128c2e4a2d1b00
#
_cell.length_a   1.000
_cell.length_b   1.000
_cell.length_c   1.000
_cell.angle_alpha   90.00
_cell.angle_beta   90.00
_cell.angle_gamma   90.00
#
_symmetry.space_group_name_H-M   'P 1'
#
loop_
_entity.id
_entity.type
_entity.pdbx_description
1 polymer ?
#
loop_
_entity_poly.entity_id
_entity_poly.type
_entity_poly.pdbx_seq_one_letter_code
_entity_poly.pdbx_strand_id
1 'polypeptide(L)'
;SGLPILAIPTTYAGSEMTPIYGLTDAGGKRTGRDRKVLPKTVIYDPSLTLDLPVALSVTSGINAIAHAAEGLYASDRNPITDLLAEEGIRALAAGLPQVRGAPTDLEARGLCLYGAWLCGTVLGNVGMALHHKLCHTLGGTFNLPHAETHTCVLPHAIAYNANSAPGAMTRIARALGAATAAAGIYDLAVRNGAVVALRDLGLAQQDLDRAADRAV
;
A
#
# COMPACT_ATOMS: atom_id res chain seq x y z
N SER A 1 4.11 -18.58 25.27
CA SER A 1 2.96 -18.81 24.39
C SER A 1 2.12 -17.54 24.36
N GLY A 2 2.04 -16.87 23.21
CA GLY A 2 1.16 -15.70 23.05
C GLY A 2 -0.29 -16.13 22.86
N LEU A 3 -1.23 -15.25 23.22
CA LEU A 3 -2.64 -15.43 22.90
C LEU A 3 -2.82 -15.38 21.37
N PRO A 4 -3.75 -16.19 20.80
CA PRO A 4 -4.06 -16.10 19.38
C PRO A 4 -4.72 -14.75 19.07
N ILE A 5 -4.28 -14.10 17.99
CA ILE A 5 -4.84 -12.85 17.51
C ILE A 5 -5.94 -13.17 16.50
N LEU A 6 -7.11 -12.52 16.66
CA LEU A 6 -8.15 -12.43 15.67
C LEU A 6 -8.20 -10.98 15.20
N ALA A 7 -8.11 -10.75 13.89
CA ALA A 7 -8.16 -9.41 13.30
C ALA A 7 -9.45 -9.21 12.50
N ILE A 8 -10.02 -8.02 12.62
CA ILE A 8 -11.17 -7.58 11.81
C ILE A 8 -10.77 -6.21 11.24
N PRO A 9 -10.25 -6.14 10.01
CA PRO A 9 -9.78 -4.88 9.46
C PRO A 9 -10.92 -3.94 9.09
N THR A 10 -10.70 -2.66 9.32
CA THR A 10 -11.63 -1.56 9.00
C THR A 10 -11.05 -0.58 7.98
N THR A 11 -9.89 -0.92 7.38
CA THR A 11 -9.20 -0.18 6.32
C THR A 11 -8.74 -1.14 5.24
N TYR A 12 -8.17 -0.63 4.14
CA TYR A 12 -7.73 -1.46 3.01
C TYR A 12 -6.20 -1.59 2.93
N ALA A 13 -5.49 -1.48 4.07
CA ALA A 13 -4.02 -1.52 4.09
C ALA A 13 -3.41 -2.92 3.93
N GLY A 14 -4.11 -3.98 4.39
CA GLY A 14 -3.66 -5.37 4.30
C GLY A 14 -2.62 -5.79 5.35
N SER A 15 -2.27 -4.92 6.31
CA SER A 15 -1.24 -5.20 7.31
C SER A 15 -1.58 -6.35 8.26
N GLU A 16 -2.86 -6.71 8.40
CA GLU A 16 -3.36 -7.84 9.17
C GLU A 16 -2.88 -9.20 8.63
N MET A 17 -2.39 -9.25 7.40
CA MET A 17 -1.84 -10.46 6.78
C MET A 17 -0.34 -10.63 6.99
N THR A 18 0.27 -9.83 7.87
CA THR A 18 1.72 -9.81 8.05
C THR A 18 2.16 -10.11 9.47
N PRO A 19 3.35 -10.70 9.66
CA PRO A 19 4.00 -10.80 10.96
C PRO A 19 4.77 -9.52 11.34
N ILE A 20 4.51 -8.39 10.68
CA ILE A 20 5.21 -7.13 10.86
C ILE A 20 4.46 -6.27 11.89
N TYR A 21 5.20 -5.63 12.78
CA TYR A 21 4.66 -4.69 13.76
C TYR A 21 5.51 -3.43 13.84
N GLY A 22 4.88 -2.33 14.24
CA GLY A 22 5.54 -1.08 14.55
C GLY A 22 5.35 -0.69 16.00
N LEU A 23 6.43 -0.29 16.65
CA LEU A 23 6.42 0.28 18.00
C LEU A 23 6.90 1.73 17.91
N THR A 24 6.21 2.62 18.59
CA THR A 24 6.62 4.01 18.73
C THR A 24 6.89 4.30 20.20
N ASP A 25 8.10 4.75 20.52
CA ASP A 25 8.51 5.16 21.85
C ASP A 25 9.25 6.52 21.80
N ALA A 26 9.80 6.95 22.92
CA ALA A 26 10.56 8.20 23.01
C ALA A 26 11.81 8.25 22.07
N GLY A 27 12.31 7.08 21.63
CA GLY A 27 13.44 6.96 20.70
C GLY A 27 13.01 6.94 19.23
N GLY A 28 11.70 7.02 18.94
CA GLY A 28 11.14 7.02 17.58
C GLY A 28 10.38 5.76 17.23
N LYS A 29 10.09 5.60 15.93
CA LYS A 29 9.37 4.46 15.39
C LYS A 29 10.34 3.35 15.00
N ARG A 30 10.09 2.14 15.53
CA ARG A 30 10.82 0.90 15.18
C ARG A 30 9.86 -0.12 14.61
N THR A 31 10.26 -0.79 13.55
CA THR A 31 9.54 -1.91 12.97
C THR A 31 10.23 -3.23 13.31
N GLY A 32 9.44 -4.27 13.53
CA GLY A 32 9.95 -5.62 13.78
C GLY A 32 9.09 -6.65 13.07
N ARG A 33 9.56 -7.90 13.10
CA ARG A 33 8.86 -9.06 12.51
C ARG A 33 8.89 -10.22 13.52
N ASP A 34 7.70 -10.71 13.90
CA ASP A 34 7.55 -11.90 14.74
C ASP A 34 6.27 -12.65 14.32
N ARG A 35 6.40 -13.94 14.03
CA ARG A 35 5.26 -14.79 13.64
C ARG A 35 4.16 -14.85 14.70
N LYS A 36 4.45 -14.51 15.94
CA LYS A 36 3.46 -14.46 17.03
C LYS A 36 2.44 -13.35 16.86
N VAL A 37 2.79 -12.28 16.14
CA VAL A 37 1.86 -11.16 15.88
C VAL A 37 1.04 -11.36 14.61
N LEU A 38 1.34 -12.38 13.81
CA LEU A 38 0.51 -12.73 12.66
C LEU A 38 -0.85 -13.24 13.16
N PRO A 39 -1.97 -12.61 12.79
CA PRO A 39 -3.29 -13.06 13.15
C PRO A 39 -3.54 -14.52 12.75
N LYS A 40 -4.15 -15.28 13.65
CA LYS A 40 -4.57 -16.67 13.39
C LYS A 40 -5.80 -16.72 12.50
N THR A 41 -6.66 -15.73 12.62
CA THR A 41 -7.90 -15.60 11.87
C THR A 41 -8.11 -14.14 11.51
N VAL A 42 -8.48 -13.90 10.28
CA VAL A 42 -8.88 -12.58 9.81
C VAL A 42 -10.32 -12.68 9.28
N ILE A 43 -11.18 -11.77 9.71
CA ILE A 43 -12.58 -11.69 9.28
C ILE A 43 -12.74 -10.40 8.48
N TYR A 44 -13.08 -10.53 7.21
CA TYR A 44 -13.37 -9.40 6.34
C TYR A 44 -14.87 -9.18 6.26
N ASP A 45 -15.34 -8.13 6.91
CA ASP A 45 -16.73 -7.69 6.89
C ASP A 45 -16.82 -6.30 6.26
N PRO A 46 -17.36 -6.18 5.03
CA PRO A 46 -17.49 -4.89 4.35
C PRO A 46 -18.31 -3.87 5.12
N SER A 47 -19.29 -4.31 5.92
CA SER A 47 -20.15 -3.42 6.70
C SER A 47 -19.36 -2.60 7.73
N LEU A 48 -18.27 -3.13 8.26
CA LEU A 48 -17.39 -2.46 9.22
C LEU A 48 -16.48 -1.39 8.58
N THR A 49 -16.52 -1.26 7.25
CA THR A 49 -15.81 -0.22 6.51
C THR A 49 -16.72 0.92 6.05
N LEU A 50 -18.03 0.88 6.32
CA LEU A 50 -18.97 1.89 5.85
C LEU A 50 -18.66 3.31 6.37
N ASP A 51 -18.18 3.41 7.61
CA ASP A 51 -17.79 4.67 8.24
C ASP A 51 -16.35 5.11 7.86
N LEU A 52 -15.61 4.30 7.11
CA LEU A 52 -14.27 4.70 6.63
C LEU A 52 -14.42 5.83 5.60
N PRO A 53 -13.86 7.03 5.86
CA PRO A 53 -13.91 8.14 4.92
C PRO A 53 -13.36 7.74 3.55
N VAL A 54 -13.96 8.25 2.48
CA VAL A 54 -13.54 7.92 1.10
C VAL A 54 -12.06 8.25 0.86
N ALA A 55 -11.57 9.37 1.39
CA ALA A 55 -10.16 9.75 1.27
C ALA A 55 -9.22 8.68 1.88
N LEU A 56 -9.53 8.20 3.09
CA LEU A 56 -8.78 7.13 3.74
C LEU A 56 -8.97 5.77 3.05
N SER A 57 -10.15 5.51 2.49
CA SER A 57 -10.39 4.32 1.65
C SER A 57 -9.41 4.29 0.48
N VAL A 58 -9.27 5.43 -0.23
CA VAL A 58 -8.39 5.55 -1.39
C VAL A 58 -6.92 5.42 -0.99
N THR A 59 -6.45 6.20 -0.02
CA THR A 59 -5.02 6.19 0.37
C THR A 59 -4.60 4.87 0.99
N SER A 60 -5.43 4.23 1.82
CA SER A 60 -5.13 2.90 2.36
C SER A 60 -5.11 1.81 1.26
N GLY A 61 -6.01 1.88 0.29
CA GLY A 61 -6.00 0.96 -0.85
C GLY A 61 -4.79 1.15 -1.76
N ILE A 62 -4.36 2.39 -2.02
CA ILE A 62 -3.12 2.66 -2.78
C ILE A 62 -1.89 2.18 -1.99
N ASN A 63 -1.87 2.32 -0.67
CA ASN A 63 -0.83 1.73 0.16
C ASN A 63 -0.78 0.19 0.00
N ALA A 64 -1.92 -0.50 -0.06
CA ALA A 64 -1.93 -1.93 -0.36
C ALA A 64 -1.42 -2.23 -1.78
N ILE A 65 -1.78 -1.43 -2.78
CA ILE A 65 -1.22 -1.55 -4.14
C ILE A 65 0.32 -1.42 -4.10
N ALA A 66 0.88 -0.55 -3.25
CA ALA A 66 2.33 -0.41 -3.13
C ALA A 66 3.01 -1.71 -2.65
N HIS A 67 2.40 -2.44 -1.71
CA HIS A 67 2.88 -3.75 -1.27
C HIS A 67 2.96 -4.75 -2.42
N ALA A 68 1.88 -4.85 -3.19
CA ALA A 68 1.81 -5.75 -4.34
C ALA A 68 2.76 -5.34 -5.47
N ALA A 69 2.85 -4.04 -5.75
CA ALA A 69 3.73 -3.51 -6.80
C ALA A 69 5.20 -3.79 -6.51
N GLU A 70 5.69 -3.55 -5.27
CA GLU A 70 7.05 -3.92 -4.89
C GLU A 70 7.24 -5.44 -4.84
N GLY A 71 6.23 -6.18 -4.42
CA GLY A 71 6.25 -7.63 -4.42
C GLY A 71 6.51 -8.24 -5.81
N LEU A 72 6.03 -7.61 -6.88
CA LEU A 72 6.24 -8.08 -8.26
C LEU A 72 7.69 -7.99 -8.74
N TYR A 73 8.55 -7.21 -8.09
CA TYR A 73 9.99 -7.15 -8.38
C TYR A 73 10.89 -7.47 -7.17
N ALA A 74 10.30 -7.99 -6.09
CA ALA A 74 11.07 -8.48 -4.95
C ALA A 74 11.98 -9.64 -5.37
N SER A 75 13.18 -9.72 -4.77
CA SER A 75 14.15 -10.76 -5.09
C SER A 75 13.72 -12.17 -4.64
N ASP A 76 12.85 -12.24 -3.64
CA ASP A 76 12.29 -13.46 -3.03
C ASP A 76 10.86 -13.77 -3.48
N ARG A 77 10.37 -13.07 -4.53
CA ARG A 77 9.05 -13.34 -5.14
C ARG A 77 8.96 -14.73 -5.76
N ASN A 78 7.76 -15.22 -5.91
CA ASN A 78 7.47 -16.50 -6.57
C ASN A 78 6.17 -16.40 -7.39
N PRO A 79 5.86 -17.40 -8.24
CA PRO A 79 4.69 -17.35 -9.10
C PRO A 79 3.35 -17.15 -8.37
N ILE A 80 3.23 -17.64 -7.14
CA ILE A 80 2.00 -17.47 -6.33
C ILE A 80 1.88 -16.01 -5.88
N THR A 81 2.94 -15.43 -5.33
CA THR A 81 2.94 -14.01 -4.93
C THR A 81 2.73 -13.09 -6.12
N ASP A 82 3.23 -13.43 -7.31
CA ASP A 82 3.01 -12.68 -8.53
C ASP A 82 1.52 -12.66 -8.94
N LEU A 83 0.83 -13.80 -8.85
CA LEU A 83 -0.61 -13.90 -9.15
C LEU A 83 -1.45 -13.13 -8.14
N LEU A 84 -1.14 -13.26 -6.84
CA LEU A 84 -1.82 -12.52 -5.78
C LEU A 84 -1.63 -11.00 -5.93
N ALA A 85 -0.42 -10.57 -6.26
CA ALA A 85 -0.09 -9.16 -6.45
C ALA A 85 -0.88 -8.55 -7.62
N GLU A 86 -0.88 -9.20 -8.76
CA GLU A 86 -1.59 -8.72 -9.94
C GLU A 86 -3.10 -8.65 -9.71
N GLU A 87 -3.68 -9.69 -9.12
CA GLU A 87 -5.11 -9.73 -8.81
C GLU A 87 -5.49 -8.71 -7.73
N GLY A 88 -4.66 -8.53 -6.69
CA GLY A 88 -4.88 -7.55 -5.65
C GLY A 88 -4.88 -6.11 -6.19
N ILE A 89 -3.93 -5.77 -7.07
CA ILE A 89 -3.90 -4.47 -7.77
C ILE A 89 -5.17 -4.28 -8.60
N ARG A 90 -5.57 -5.30 -9.39
CA ARG A 90 -6.76 -5.25 -10.24
C ARG A 90 -8.03 -5.01 -9.42
N ALA A 91 -8.20 -5.72 -8.31
CA ALA A 91 -9.36 -5.60 -7.44
C ALA A 91 -9.47 -4.20 -6.82
N LEU A 92 -8.35 -3.65 -6.30
CA LEU A 92 -8.33 -2.30 -5.74
C LEU A 92 -8.54 -1.23 -6.81
N ALA A 93 -7.93 -1.38 -8.00
CA ALA A 93 -8.12 -0.44 -9.10
C ALA A 93 -9.58 -0.38 -9.58
N ALA A 94 -10.31 -1.48 -9.49
CA ALA A 94 -11.75 -1.54 -9.80
C ALA A 94 -12.62 -1.04 -8.64
N GLY A 95 -12.31 -1.42 -7.39
CA GLY A 95 -13.14 -1.13 -6.23
C GLY A 95 -13.07 0.31 -5.74
N LEU A 96 -11.86 0.92 -5.72
CA LEU A 96 -11.69 2.28 -5.19
C LEU A 96 -12.54 3.34 -5.90
N PRO A 97 -12.64 3.38 -7.25
CA PRO A 97 -13.55 4.29 -7.93
C PRO A 97 -15.03 4.04 -7.61
N GLN A 98 -15.42 2.79 -7.39
CA GLN A 98 -16.79 2.44 -7.03
C GLN A 98 -17.12 2.93 -5.62
N VAL A 99 -16.21 2.70 -4.64
CA VAL A 99 -16.36 3.25 -3.27
C VAL A 99 -16.45 4.77 -3.30
N ARG A 100 -15.68 5.46 -4.17
CA ARG A 100 -15.78 6.91 -4.32
C ARG A 100 -17.14 7.34 -4.86
N GLY A 101 -17.68 6.63 -5.86
CA GLY A 101 -18.97 6.94 -6.47
C GLY A 101 -20.17 6.57 -5.61
N ALA A 102 -20.07 5.51 -4.84
CA ALA A 102 -21.10 4.97 -3.96
C ALA A 102 -20.49 4.50 -2.63
N PRO A 103 -20.26 5.39 -1.66
CA PRO A 103 -19.52 5.08 -0.43
C PRO A 103 -20.16 4.01 0.47
N THR A 104 -21.44 3.73 0.30
CA THR A 104 -22.18 2.73 1.06
C THR A 104 -22.38 1.40 0.32
N ASP A 105 -21.82 1.25 -0.88
CA ASP A 105 -21.88 0.02 -1.66
C ASP A 105 -21.00 -1.07 -1.02
N LEU A 106 -21.64 -2.09 -0.47
CA LEU A 106 -20.97 -3.21 0.21
C LEU A 106 -20.18 -4.09 -0.76
N GLU A 107 -20.60 -4.23 -2.01
CA GLU A 107 -19.87 -5.01 -3.03
C GLU A 107 -18.55 -4.30 -3.37
N ALA A 108 -18.59 -2.99 -3.59
CA ALA A 108 -17.38 -2.19 -3.84
C ALA A 108 -16.41 -2.23 -2.64
N ARG A 109 -16.92 -2.13 -1.42
CA ARG A 109 -16.13 -2.24 -0.20
C ARG A 109 -15.57 -3.65 0.01
N GLY A 110 -16.37 -4.68 -0.29
CA GLY A 110 -15.92 -6.08 -0.29
C GLY A 110 -14.79 -6.33 -1.29
N LEU A 111 -14.90 -5.76 -2.49
CA LEU A 111 -13.85 -5.84 -3.50
C LEU A 111 -12.55 -5.16 -3.06
N CYS A 112 -12.63 -4.02 -2.35
CA CYS A 112 -11.46 -3.36 -1.77
C CYS A 112 -10.82 -4.19 -0.65
N LEU A 113 -11.62 -4.80 0.24
CA LEU A 113 -11.10 -5.71 1.28
C LEU A 113 -10.44 -6.95 0.67
N TYR A 114 -11.04 -7.53 -0.37
CA TYR A 114 -10.45 -8.64 -1.12
C TYR A 114 -9.09 -8.26 -1.72
N GLY A 115 -9.00 -7.11 -2.39
CA GLY A 115 -7.74 -6.62 -2.93
C GLY A 115 -6.69 -6.34 -1.84
N ALA A 116 -7.11 -5.76 -0.71
CA ALA A 116 -6.24 -5.51 0.45
C ALA A 116 -5.71 -6.82 1.06
N TRP A 117 -6.55 -7.84 1.19
CA TRP A 117 -6.14 -9.18 1.62
C TRP A 117 -5.03 -9.75 0.75
N LEU A 118 -5.21 -9.73 -0.58
CA LEU A 118 -4.22 -10.25 -1.52
C LEU A 118 -2.89 -9.48 -1.43
N CYS A 119 -2.95 -8.15 -1.46
CA CYS A 119 -1.77 -7.30 -1.36
C CYS A 119 -1.04 -7.46 -0.01
N GLY A 120 -1.79 -7.58 1.08
CA GLY A 120 -1.24 -7.83 2.41
C GLY A 120 -0.58 -9.21 2.52
N THR A 121 -1.16 -10.22 1.85
CA THR A 121 -0.55 -11.56 1.75
C THR A 121 0.80 -11.48 1.01
N VAL A 122 0.90 -10.69 -0.04
CA VAL A 122 2.20 -10.44 -0.73
C VAL A 122 3.20 -9.82 0.24
N LEU A 123 2.84 -8.72 0.93
CA LEU A 123 3.69 -8.06 1.93
C LEU A 123 4.20 -9.02 3.02
N GLY A 124 3.35 -9.94 3.46
CA GLY A 124 3.71 -10.93 4.48
C GLY A 124 4.76 -11.96 4.02
N ASN A 125 4.90 -12.17 2.71
CA ASN A 125 5.66 -13.26 2.11
C ASN A 125 6.91 -12.84 1.35
N VAL A 126 7.07 -11.55 0.98
CA VAL A 126 8.24 -11.06 0.23
C VAL A 126 8.83 -9.80 0.85
N GLY A 127 10.07 -9.50 0.48
CA GLY A 127 10.76 -8.27 0.91
C GLY A 127 10.23 -7.03 0.20
N MET A 128 10.26 -5.89 0.91
CA MET A 128 9.96 -4.58 0.32
C MET A 128 11.25 -3.88 -0.11
N ALA A 129 11.12 -2.89 -0.99
CA ALA A 129 12.25 -2.25 -1.66
C ALA A 129 12.25 -0.72 -1.49
N LEU A 130 12.66 0.01 -2.53
CA LEU A 130 12.89 1.46 -2.54
C LEU A 130 11.68 2.28 -2.07
N HIS A 131 10.48 1.97 -2.55
CA HIS A 131 9.28 2.72 -2.21
C HIS A 131 9.04 2.74 -0.69
N HIS A 132 9.04 1.57 -0.07
CA HIS A 132 8.83 1.46 1.38
C HIS A 132 9.96 2.12 2.17
N LYS A 133 11.22 1.98 1.73
CA LYS A 133 12.35 2.67 2.36
C LYS A 133 12.15 4.20 2.34
N LEU A 134 11.77 4.76 1.19
CA LEU A 134 11.49 6.19 1.06
C LEU A 134 10.33 6.63 1.98
N CYS A 135 9.22 5.90 1.97
CA CYS A 135 8.06 6.23 2.80
C CYS A 135 8.35 6.16 4.30
N HIS A 136 9.13 5.16 4.75
CA HIS A 136 9.56 5.05 6.14
C HIS A 136 10.50 6.20 6.53
N THR A 137 11.42 6.60 5.64
CA THR A 137 12.32 7.72 5.86
C THR A 137 11.54 9.03 5.97
N LEU A 138 10.62 9.29 5.04
CA LEU A 138 9.78 10.49 5.02
C LEU A 138 8.87 10.56 6.25
N GLY A 139 8.16 9.48 6.55
CA GLY A 139 7.29 9.40 7.72
C GLY A 139 8.04 9.53 9.04
N GLY A 140 9.19 8.86 9.17
CA GLY A 140 10.00 8.90 10.40
C GLY A 140 10.76 10.21 10.62
N THR A 141 11.16 10.91 9.55
CA THR A 141 11.95 12.13 9.64
C THR A 141 11.09 13.40 9.72
N PHE A 142 9.97 13.42 8.96
CA PHE A 142 9.16 14.62 8.78
C PHE A 142 7.73 14.45 9.33
N ASN A 143 7.46 13.32 9.97
CA ASN A 143 6.14 12.98 10.54
C ASN A 143 4.99 13.11 9.53
N LEU A 144 5.26 12.74 8.26
CA LEU A 144 4.23 12.76 7.22
C LEU A 144 3.21 11.62 7.43
N PRO A 145 1.94 11.83 7.08
CA PRO A 145 0.92 10.81 7.20
C PRO A 145 1.23 9.62 6.27
N HIS A 146 1.12 8.40 6.84
CA HIS A 146 1.69 7.19 6.23
C HIS A 146 1.06 6.84 4.87
N ALA A 147 -0.26 6.70 4.81
CA ALA A 147 -0.94 6.25 3.59
C ALA A 147 -0.86 7.29 2.45
N GLU A 148 -0.95 8.57 2.80
CA GLU A 148 -0.82 9.68 1.86
C GLU A 148 0.61 9.77 1.32
N THR A 149 1.61 9.56 2.17
CA THR A 149 3.02 9.51 1.75
C THR A 149 3.25 8.39 0.74
N HIS A 150 2.70 7.19 1.01
CA HIS A 150 2.75 6.08 0.06
C HIS A 150 2.09 6.44 -1.27
N THR A 151 0.94 7.10 -1.24
CA THR A 151 0.23 7.55 -2.44
C THR A 151 1.05 8.53 -3.27
N CYS A 152 1.71 9.50 -2.64
CA CYS A 152 2.55 10.48 -3.34
C CYS A 152 3.82 9.84 -3.93
N VAL A 153 4.48 8.94 -3.21
CA VAL A 153 5.79 8.38 -3.60
C VAL A 153 5.68 7.26 -4.63
N LEU A 154 4.59 6.47 -4.59
CA LEU A 154 4.49 5.23 -5.37
C LEU A 154 4.68 5.43 -6.89
N PRO A 155 4.02 6.38 -7.57
CA PRO A 155 4.19 6.56 -9.01
C PRO A 155 5.65 6.83 -9.40
N HIS A 156 6.37 7.60 -8.57
CA HIS A 156 7.77 7.96 -8.81
C HIS A 156 8.72 6.79 -8.59
N ALA A 157 8.52 6.02 -7.52
CA ALA A 157 9.31 4.81 -7.25
C ALA A 157 9.13 3.76 -8.36
N ILE A 158 7.91 3.58 -8.86
CA ILE A 158 7.60 2.70 -9.99
C ILE A 158 8.24 3.20 -11.27
N ALA A 159 8.19 4.50 -11.56
CA ALA A 159 8.86 5.10 -12.73
C ALA A 159 10.38 4.89 -12.67
N TYR A 160 11.00 5.08 -11.49
CA TYR A 160 12.42 4.87 -11.28
C TYR A 160 12.85 3.42 -11.57
N ASN A 161 12.07 2.44 -11.12
CA ASN A 161 12.36 1.02 -11.30
C ASN A 161 11.94 0.47 -12.68
N ALA A 162 11.32 1.27 -13.56
CA ALA A 162 10.70 0.78 -14.79
C ALA A 162 11.67 0.01 -15.69
N ASN A 163 12.87 0.53 -15.89
CA ASN A 163 13.86 -0.11 -16.75
C ASN A 163 14.49 -1.36 -16.11
N SER A 164 14.55 -1.43 -14.79
CA SER A 164 15.16 -2.54 -14.05
C SER A 164 14.21 -3.72 -13.86
N ALA A 165 12.88 -3.49 -13.94
CA ALA A 165 11.88 -4.52 -13.71
C ALA A 165 10.73 -4.49 -14.75
N PRO A 166 11.03 -4.58 -16.07
CA PRO A 166 10.02 -4.39 -17.13
C PRO A 166 8.86 -5.40 -17.06
N GLY A 167 9.12 -6.63 -16.64
CA GLY A 167 8.09 -7.66 -16.48
C GLY A 167 7.09 -7.32 -15.37
N ALA A 168 7.56 -6.77 -14.24
CA ALA A 168 6.70 -6.30 -13.17
C ALA A 168 5.85 -5.09 -13.63
N MET A 169 6.47 -4.15 -14.34
CA MET A 169 5.77 -2.97 -14.88
C MET A 169 4.65 -3.35 -15.83
N THR A 170 4.88 -4.35 -16.68
CA THR A 170 3.83 -4.88 -17.58
C THR A 170 2.66 -5.46 -16.81
N ARG A 171 2.90 -6.22 -15.73
CA ARG A 171 1.86 -6.79 -14.87
C ARG A 171 1.06 -5.70 -14.14
N ILE A 172 1.75 -4.73 -13.55
CA ILE A 172 1.11 -3.60 -12.86
C ILE A 172 0.23 -2.80 -13.85
N ALA A 173 0.76 -2.44 -15.02
CA ALA A 173 0.03 -1.71 -16.04
C ALA A 173 -1.23 -2.47 -16.50
N ARG A 174 -1.11 -3.78 -16.73
CA ARG A 174 -2.23 -4.65 -17.09
C ARG A 174 -3.30 -4.69 -16.00
N ALA A 175 -2.90 -4.86 -14.74
CA ALA A 175 -3.83 -4.90 -13.60
C ALA A 175 -4.59 -3.58 -13.42
N LEU A 176 -3.94 -2.45 -13.74
CA LEU A 176 -4.54 -1.11 -13.68
C LEU A 176 -5.34 -0.75 -14.95
N GLY A 177 -5.27 -1.56 -16.02
CA GLY A 177 -5.85 -1.21 -17.32
C GLY A 177 -5.21 0.06 -17.93
N ALA A 178 -3.91 0.28 -17.71
CA ALA A 178 -3.20 1.51 -18.08
C ALA A 178 -2.07 1.24 -19.10
N ALA A 179 -1.64 2.28 -19.82
CA ALA A 179 -0.54 2.17 -20.76
C ALA A 179 0.82 1.93 -20.08
N THR A 180 1.05 2.51 -18.91
CA THR A 180 2.22 2.30 -18.08
C THR A 180 1.86 2.16 -16.61
N ALA A 181 2.68 1.45 -15.83
CA ALA A 181 2.46 1.24 -14.41
C ALA A 181 2.41 2.56 -13.63
N ALA A 182 3.41 3.42 -13.83
CA ALA A 182 3.52 4.67 -13.08
C ALA A 182 2.36 5.64 -13.37
N ALA A 183 2.00 5.82 -14.66
CA ALA A 183 0.86 6.65 -15.04
C ALA A 183 -0.46 6.07 -14.51
N GLY A 184 -0.65 4.75 -14.58
CA GLY A 184 -1.86 4.10 -14.08
C GLY A 184 -2.07 4.30 -12.59
N ILE A 185 -1.00 4.21 -11.78
CA ILE A 185 -1.06 4.47 -10.32
C ILE A 185 -1.36 5.95 -10.06
N TYR A 186 -0.67 6.86 -10.74
CA TYR A 186 -0.90 8.29 -10.61
C TYR A 186 -2.34 8.67 -10.96
N ASP A 187 -2.82 8.20 -12.10
CA ASP A 187 -4.18 8.46 -12.57
C ASP A 187 -5.24 7.87 -11.63
N LEU A 188 -4.99 6.69 -11.05
CA LEU A 188 -5.88 6.09 -10.05
C LEU A 188 -5.99 7.02 -8.83
N ALA A 189 -4.85 7.53 -8.33
CA ALA A 189 -4.81 8.44 -7.20
C ALA A 189 -5.56 9.75 -7.49
N VAL A 190 -5.23 10.43 -8.61
CA VAL A 190 -5.82 11.70 -9.01
C VAL A 190 -7.34 11.57 -9.24
N ARG A 191 -7.76 10.57 -10.01
CA ARG A 191 -9.19 10.34 -10.30
C ARG A 191 -10.02 10.05 -9.05
N ASN A 192 -9.40 9.49 -8.01
CA ASN A 192 -10.06 9.23 -6.74
C ASN A 192 -9.87 10.36 -5.70
N GLY A 193 -9.25 11.49 -6.09
CA GLY A 193 -9.14 12.69 -5.26
C GLY A 193 -8.09 12.59 -4.15
N ALA A 194 -7.11 11.69 -4.28
CA ALA A 194 -6.01 11.60 -3.35
C ALA A 194 -4.99 12.72 -3.57
N VAL A 195 -4.29 13.12 -2.52
CA VAL A 195 -3.12 14.00 -2.59
C VAL A 195 -1.99 13.26 -3.29
N VAL A 196 -1.33 13.90 -4.25
CA VAL A 196 -0.28 13.28 -5.08
C VAL A 196 1.05 14.03 -5.03
N ALA A 197 1.18 15.05 -4.19
CA ALA A 197 2.41 15.80 -4.04
C ALA A 197 2.81 15.94 -2.55
N LEU A 198 4.06 15.64 -2.23
CA LEU A 198 4.59 15.71 -0.86
C LEU A 198 4.52 17.11 -0.25
N ARG A 199 4.61 18.17 -1.08
CA ARG A 199 4.43 19.55 -0.61
C ARG A 199 3.05 19.79 0.01
N ASP A 200 2.02 19.13 -0.52
CA ASP A 200 0.64 19.27 -0.02
C ASP A 200 0.44 18.50 1.30
N LEU A 201 1.41 17.64 1.66
CA LEU A 201 1.52 16.99 2.97
C LEU A 201 2.42 17.77 3.93
N GLY A 202 2.96 18.93 3.52
CA GLY A 202 3.79 19.80 4.35
C GLY A 202 5.29 19.61 4.21
N LEU A 203 5.78 18.78 3.26
CA LEU A 203 7.21 18.67 2.99
C LEU A 203 7.71 19.90 2.22
N ALA A 204 8.65 20.65 2.80
CA ALA A 204 9.23 21.80 2.16
C ALA A 204 10.30 21.39 1.13
N GLN A 205 10.45 22.21 0.06
CA GLN A 205 11.44 21.97 -1.00
C GLN A 205 12.88 21.84 -0.43
N GLN A 206 13.22 22.64 0.56
CA GLN A 206 14.54 22.62 1.22
C GLN A 206 14.83 21.34 2.01
N ASP A 207 13.82 20.51 2.29
CA ASP A 207 13.96 19.25 3.02
C ASP A 207 14.25 18.05 2.10
N LEU A 208 14.18 18.22 0.78
CA LEU A 208 14.34 17.11 -0.17
C LEU A 208 15.74 16.49 -0.12
N ASP A 209 16.79 17.31 -0.05
CA ASP A 209 18.18 16.81 0.04
C ASP A 209 18.37 16.02 1.33
N ARG A 210 17.87 16.55 2.47
CA ARG A 210 17.91 15.83 3.75
C ARG A 210 17.12 14.53 3.73
N ALA A 211 16.01 14.48 2.99
CA ALA A 211 15.23 13.27 2.82
C ALA A 211 16.00 12.23 1.99
N ALA A 212 16.65 12.65 0.90
CA ALA A 212 17.49 11.80 0.07
C ALA A 212 18.68 11.21 0.83
N ASP A 213 19.44 12.05 1.54
CA ASP A 213 20.60 11.64 2.36
C ASP A 213 20.25 10.60 3.43
N ARG A 214 19.02 10.67 3.99
CA ARG A 214 18.55 9.72 5.00
C ARG A 214 17.96 8.44 4.41
N ALA A 215 17.64 8.43 3.14
CA ALA A 215 17.11 7.27 2.45
C ALA A 215 18.21 6.32 1.94
N VAL A 216 19.44 6.79 1.86
CA VAL A 216 20.64 5.99 1.52
C VAL A 216 21.18 5.31 2.78
#